data_a3e5e0dbf569c210ef279e9a86826ba6
#
_entry.id   a3e5e0dbf569c210ef279e9a86826ba6
#
_cell.length_a   1.000
_cell.length_b   1.000
_cell.length_c   1.000
_cell.angle_alpha   90.00
_cell.angle_beta   90.00
_cell.angle_gamma   90.00
#
_symmetry.space_group_name_H-M   'P 1'
#
loop_
_entity.id
_entity.type
_entity.pdbx_description
1 polymer ?
#
loop_
_entity_poly.entity_id
_entity_poly.type
_entity_poly.pdbx_seq_one_letter_code
_entity_poly.pdbx_strand_id
1 'polypeptide(L)'
;MSENLIELRDICKSFGEEEVLHDFNLYIKKNEFVTLLGPSGCGKTTLLRMIAGFDQPSSGEIIFEGEVINDVEPNKRPINTVFQRYALFPHLNVFDNVAFGLKIKKESKEVIERDVTNALRMVHLEEYANRKIDTLSGGQQQRIAMARAIVMRPKLLLLDEPLAALDRKLRQDLQYELKEMQRKLGITFVFVTHDQEEALTMSDTIVVMNEGRILQIGTPEMIYNEPKTRFVANFIGESNIIDAVVPKDAYVKFDNALFKTTYETGFSKNEEVDVVLRPEDILIVPAEGAKLKGKIDSKIFKGDEYEINVIVESGREYTIHTTKDYELGLFVGLTIDPENITIMKKPGINTYTGVIDEDGNVKISDDMILEFGDEDDEEKEELEEGTNVVVRISTADVLLDDIEESDFTGIVKDIKKRDLYYDVYIKVGENIIVSSTSKVHKVGEETGIWVKPEKVFVKVESDFEDETEEPTKSSEEENNG
;
A
#
# COMPACT_ATOMS: atom_id res chain seq x y z
N MET A 1 -22.46 7.44 21.50
CA MET A 1 -21.22 8.25 21.36
C MET A 1 -20.44 7.61 20.23
N SER A 2 -19.90 8.37 19.30
CA SER A 2 -19.07 7.83 18.21
C SER A 2 -17.90 7.02 18.79
N GLU A 3 -17.70 5.80 18.29
CA GLU A 3 -16.55 4.95 18.64
C GLU A 3 -15.26 5.52 18.05
N ASN A 4 -15.41 6.41 17.05
CA ASN A 4 -14.30 7.05 16.34
C ASN A 4 -13.75 8.22 17.15
N LEU A 5 -12.42 8.30 17.25
CA LEU A 5 -11.70 9.44 17.80
C LEU A 5 -11.45 10.50 16.72
N ILE A 6 -11.02 10.05 15.54
CA ILE A 6 -10.79 10.89 14.36
C ILE A 6 -11.56 10.34 13.18
N GLU A 7 -12.10 11.26 12.37
CA GLU A 7 -12.67 10.99 11.07
C GLU A 7 -12.05 11.97 10.06
N LEU A 8 -11.49 11.44 9.01
CA LEU A 8 -11.01 12.19 7.85
C LEU A 8 -12.04 11.96 6.75
N ARG A 9 -12.63 13.04 6.22
CA ARG A 9 -13.66 12.97 5.19
C ARG A 9 -13.23 13.78 3.98
N ASP A 10 -13.09 13.11 2.86
CA ASP A 10 -12.78 13.67 1.55
C ASP A 10 -11.58 14.64 1.59
N ILE A 11 -10.53 14.25 2.34
CA ILE A 11 -9.34 15.07 2.52
C ILE A 11 -8.52 15.07 1.24
N CYS A 12 -8.37 16.26 0.65
CA CYS A 12 -7.41 16.54 -0.41
C CYS A 12 -6.33 17.51 0.08
N LYS A 13 -5.12 17.40 -0.46
CA LYS A 13 -4.04 18.34 -0.19
C LYS A 13 -3.19 18.57 -1.41
N SER A 14 -3.13 19.84 -1.84
CA SER A 14 -2.25 20.31 -2.93
C SER A 14 -1.21 21.29 -2.41
N PHE A 15 -0.03 21.32 -3.01
CA PHE A 15 1.02 22.31 -2.85
C PHE A 15 1.34 22.91 -4.22
N GLY A 16 0.72 24.05 -4.52
CA GLY A 16 0.75 24.61 -5.87
C GLY A 16 -0.08 23.75 -6.82
N GLU A 17 0.52 23.28 -7.90
CA GLU A 17 -0.12 22.41 -8.91
C GLU A 17 -0.02 20.91 -8.56
N GLU A 18 0.80 20.52 -7.57
CA GLU A 18 0.98 19.12 -7.19
C GLU A 18 -0.04 18.71 -6.11
N GLU A 19 -0.91 17.79 -6.43
CA GLU A 19 -1.82 17.16 -5.46
C GLU A 19 -1.14 15.96 -4.77
N VAL A 20 -1.01 16.05 -3.44
CA VAL A 20 -0.29 15.06 -2.60
C VAL A 20 -1.23 14.07 -1.92
N LEU A 21 -2.48 14.43 -1.68
CA LEU A 21 -3.51 13.56 -1.11
C LEU A 21 -4.82 13.75 -1.85
N HIS A 22 -5.42 12.62 -2.22
CA HIS A 22 -6.61 12.53 -3.05
C HIS A 22 -7.76 11.85 -2.30
N ASP A 23 -8.87 12.54 -2.06
CA ASP A 23 -10.12 12.02 -1.47
C ASP A 23 -9.90 11.03 -0.30
N PHE A 24 -9.02 11.41 0.63
CA PHE A 24 -8.56 10.53 1.69
C PHE A 24 -9.62 10.40 2.78
N ASN A 25 -10.17 9.19 2.93
CA ASN A 25 -11.22 8.87 3.89
C ASN A 25 -10.71 7.83 4.90
N LEU A 26 -10.68 8.18 6.21
CA LEU A 26 -10.18 7.30 7.25
C LEU A 26 -10.91 7.52 8.56
N TYR A 27 -11.23 6.42 9.27
CA TYR A 27 -11.79 6.44 10.62
C TYR A 27 -10.82 5.76 11.58
N ILE A 28 -10.45 6.46 12.64
CA ILE A 28 -9.55 5.96 13.70
C ILE A 28 -10.34 5.86 15.01
N LYS A 29 -10.36 4.67 15.59
CA LYS A 29 -11.08 4.39 16.84
C LYS A 29 -10.28 4.83 18.06
N LYS A 30 -10.99 4.98 19.18
CA LYS A 30 -10.33 5.25 20.49
C LYS A 30 -9.50 4.05 20.92
N ASN A 31 -8.33 4.35 21.51
CA ASN A 31 -7.39 3.36 22.04
C ASN A 31 -6.80 2.40 20.99
N GLU A 32 -6.84 2.75 19.72
CA GLU A 32 -6.31 1.98 18.62
C GLU A 32 -4.87 2.39 18.29
N PHE A 33 -4.04 1.44 17.88
CA PHE A 33 -2.72 1.67 17.29
C PHE A 33 -2.84 1.55 15.77
N VAL A 34 -2.91 2.69 15.10
CA VAL A 34 -3.05 2.76 13.63
C VAL A 34 -1.72 3.11 13.01
N THR A 35 -1.29 2.32 12.03
CA THR A 35 -0.09 2.62 11.25
C THR A 35 -0.42 3.07 9.83
N LEU A 36 0.11 4.22 9.44
CA LEU A 36 0.15 4.69 8.06
C LEU A 36 1.42 4.14 7.42
N LEU A 37 1.28 3.21 6.50
CA LEU A 37 2.37 2.49 5.86
C LEU A 37 2.40 2.79 4.36
N GLY A 38 3.58 3.01 3.79
CA GLY A 38 3.72 3.26 2.36
C GLY A 38 5.11 3.76 1.97
N PRO A 39 5.45 3.88 0.70
CA PRO A 39 6.73 4.38 0.23
C PRO A 39 6.96 5.84 0.62
N SER A 40 8.19 6.31 0.49
CA SER A 40 8.53 7.73 0.70
C SER A 40 7.79 8.59 -0.33
N GLY A 41 7.28 9.74 0.11
CA GLY A 41 6.57 10.66 -0.77
C GLY A 41 5.05 10.41 -0.94
N CYS A 42 4.49 9.29 -0.46
CA CYS A 42 3.05 8.99 -0.64
C CYS A 42 2.09 9.80 0.27
N GLY A 43 2.52 10.88 0.92
CA GLY A 43 1.65 11.78 1.67
C GLY A 43 1.48 11.50 3.17
N LYS A 44 2.10 10.47 3.78
CA LYS A 44 1.94 10.10 5.20
C LYS A 44 2.24 11.23 6.17
N THR A 45 3.42 11.84 6.07
CA THR A 45 3.82 12.98 6.92
C THR A 45 2.92 14.19 6.70
N THR A 46 2.48 14.44 5.46
CA THR A 46 1.53 15.52 5.13
C THR A 46 0.21 15.31 5.85
N LEU A 47 -0.34 14.09 5.81
CA LEU A 47 -1.56 13.73 6.52
C LEU A 47 -1.41 13.91 8.03
N LEU A 48 -0.30 13.42 8.60
CA LEU A 48 -0.01 13.56 10.02
C LEU A 48 0.07 15.04 10.43
N ARG A 49 0.71 15.91 9.62
CA ARG A 49 0.81 17.35 9.86
C ARG A 49 -0.54 18.04 9.84
N MET A 50 -1.46 17.63 8.95
CA MET A 50 -2.84 18.15 8.91
C MET A 50 -3.62 17.74 10.15
N ILE A 51 -3.53 16.48 10.60
CA ILE A 51 -4.16 16.01 11.84
C ILE A 51 -3.62 16.79 13.04
N ALA A 52 -2.31 17.08 13.07
CA ALA A 52 -1.66 17.89 14.11
C ALA A 52 -2.05 19.38 14.05
N GLY A 53 -2.54 19.88 12.91
CA GLY A 53 -2.90 21.28 12.67
C GLY A 53 -1.75 22.16 12.24
N PHE A 54 -0.62 21.60 11.80
CA PHE A 54 0.50 22.35 11.22
C PHE A 54 0.24 22.74 9.77
N ASP A 55 -0.54 21.95 9.05
CA ASP A 55 -1.01 22.21 7.69
C ASP A 55 -2.54 22.12 7.66
N GLN A 56 -3.17 22.84 6.73
CA GLN A 56 -4.61 22.74 6.49
C GLN A 56 -4.86 21.88 5.25
N PRO A 57 -5.92 21.07 5.20
CA PRO A 57 -6.35 20.41 3.97
C PRO A 57 -6.76 21.45 2.92
N SER A 58 -6.61 21.15 1.63
CA SER A 58 -7.11 21.98 0.54
C SER A 58 -8.64 21.86 0.43
N SER A 59 -9.18 20.65 0.69
CA SER A 59 -10.61 20.39 0.82
C SER A 59 -10.86 19.26 1.83
N GLY A 60 -12.12 19.03 2.21
CA GLY A 60 -12.52 18.00 3.17
C GLY A 60 -12.47 18.44 4.62
N GLU A 61 -12.83 17.52 5.52
CA GLU A 61 -12.99 17.79 6.94
C GLU A 61 -12.21 16.82 7.82
N ILE A 62 -11.49 17.37 8.80
CA ILE A 62 -10.88 16.62 9.90
C ILE A 62 -11.77 16.77 11.11
N ILE A 63 -12.35 15.67 11.57
CA ILE A 63 -13.30 15.65 12.68
C ILE A 63 -12.66 14.92 13.85
N PHE A 64 -12.62 15.55 15.02
CA PHE A 64 -12.10 14.99 16.27
C PHE A 64 -13.21 14.92 17.31
N GLU A 65 -13.56 13.71 17.77
CA GLU A 65 -14.68 13.47 18.69
C GLU A 65 -16.02 14.11 18.27
N GLY A 66 -16.25 14.17 16.95
CA GLY A 66 -17.47 14.72 16.36
C GLY A 66 -17.44 16.23 16.06
N GLU A 67 -16.33 16.91 16.35
CA GLU A 67 -16.16 18.34 16.08
C GLU A 67 -15.13 18.55 14.94
N VAL A 68 -15.44 19.40 13.97
CA VAL A 68 -14.51 19.78 12.89
C VAL A 68 -13.37 20.61 13.48
N ILE A 69 -12.13 20.21 13.23
CA ILE A 69 -10.93 20.85 13.78
C ILE A 69 -10.00 21.49 12.73
N ASN A 70 -10.45 21.67 11.49
CA ASN A 70 -9.62 22.24 10.42
C ASN A 70 -8.93 23.55 10.85
N ASP A 71 -9.70 24.48 11.44
CA ASP A 71 -9.24 25.81 11.85
C ASP A 71 -8.75 25.88 13.31
N VAL A 72 -8.69 24.74 14.02
CA VAL A 72 -8.20 24.70 15.40
C VAL A 72 -6.68 24.69 15.41
N GLU A 73 -6.07 25.70 16.05
CA GLU A 73 -4.62 25.81 16.20
C GLU A 73 -3.98 24.56 16.87
N PRO A 74 -2.76 24.14 16.49
CA PRO A 74 -2.10 22.94 17.02
C PRO A 74 -2.05 22.87 18.54
N ASN A 75 -1.79 24.00 19.21
CA ASN A 75 -1.66 24.07 20.68
C ASN A 75 -3.02 23.90 21.43
N LYS A 76 -4.14 24.01 20.71
CA LYS A 76 -5.48 23.83 21.23
C LYS A 76 -6.05 22.44 20.96
N ARG A 77 -5.38 21.64 20.09
CA ARG A 77 -5.80 20.26 19.82
C ARG A 77 -5.33 19.35 20.97
N PRO A 78 -6.14 18.39 21.43
CA PRO A 78 -5.72 17.39 22.44
C PRO A 78 -4.85 16.28 21.79
N ILE A 79 -3.93 16.69 20.93
CA ILE A 79 -3.08 15.87 20.07
C ILE A 79 -1.63 16.29 20.31
N ASN A 80 -0.73 15.34 20.49
CA ASN A 80 0.69 15.60 20.56
C ASN A 80 1.43 14.86 19.45
N THR A 81 2.57 15.41 19.02
CA THR A 81 3.39 14.86 17.93
C THR A 81 4.82 14.61 18.40
N VAL A 82 5.36 13.45 18.05
CA VAL A 82 6.78 13.13 18.11
C VAL A 82 7.32 13.16 16.68
N PHE A 83 8.21 14.09 16.40
CA PHE A 83 8.80 14.26 15.07
C PHE A 83 9.99 13.33 14.85
N GLN A 84 10.32 13.03 13.62
CA GLN A 84 11.44 12.17 13.19
C GLN A 84 12.79 12.59 13.81
N ARG A 85 13.04 13.90 13.97
CA ARG A 85 14.25 14.45 14.61
C ARG A 85 14.08 14.78 16.09
N TYR A 86 13.07 14.22 16.76
CA TYR A 86 12.75 14.35 18.19
C TYR A 86 12.45 15.77 18.68
N ALA A 87 12.97 16.82 18.05
CA ALA A 87 12.78 18.25 18.37
C ALA A 87 12.96 18.57 19.87
N LEU A 88 13.93 17.95 20.54
CA LEU A 88 14.28 18.26 21.93
C LEU A 88 14.96 19.62 22.03
N PHE A 89 14.75 20.31 23.16
CA PHE A 89 15.40 21.59 23.46
C PHE A 89 16.82 21.34 23.95
N PRO A 90 17.87 21.68 23.17
CA PRO A 90 19.26 21.30 23.52
C PRO A 90 19.80 22.07 24.74
N HIS A 91 19.23 23.22 25.03
CA HIS A 91 19.62 24.07 26.19
C HIS A 91 18.96 23.64 27.51
N LEU A 92 17.99 22.72 27.47
CA LEU A 92 17.29 22.17 28.64
C LEU A 92 17.86 20.77 28.97
N ASN A 93 17.80 20.40 30.26
CA ASN A 93 18.03 19.03 30.68
C ASN A 93 16.85 18.13 30.36
N VAL A 94 16.95 16.84 30.67
CA VAL A 94 15.89 15.85 30.44
C VAL A 94 14.58 16.22 31.16
N PHE A 95 14.68 16.54 32.48
CA PHE A 95 13.52 16.91 33.27
C PHE A 95 12.82 18.13 32.70
N ASP A 96 13.55 19.18 32.36
CA ASP A 96 13.01 20.43 31.84
C ASP A 96 12.40 20.27 30.45
N ASN A 97 12.95 19.38 29.59
CA ASN A 97 12.36 19.03 28.33
C ASN A 97 10.96 18.40 28.51
N VAL A 98 10.83 17.42 29.39
CA VAL A 98 9.55 16.77 29.67
C VAL A 98 8.59 17.72 30.39
N ALA A 99 9.07 18.54 31.33
CA ALA A 99 8.28 19.51 32.08
C ALA A 99 7.76 20.68 31.26
N PHE A 100 8.32 20.91 30.06
CA PHE A 100 8.10 22.14 29.29
C PHE A 100 6.64 22.47 29.07
N GLY A 101 5.83 21.51 28.59
CA GLY A 101 4.41 21.71 28.35
C GLY A 101 3.61 21.98 29.64
N LEU A 102 3.92 21.29 30.74
CA LEU A 102 3.27 21.51 32.04
C LEU A 102 3.58 22.90 32.61
N LYS A 103 4.84 23.39 32.39
CA LYS A 103 5.23 24.76 32.78
C LYS A 103 4.45 25.82 32.02
N ILE A 104 4.22 25.62 30.69
CA ILE A 104 3.39 26.51 29.87
C ILE A 104 1.93 26.53 30.37
N LYS A 105 1.38 25.37 30.77
CA LYS A 105 0.05 25.27 31.40
C LYS A 105 -0.01 25.87 32.81
N LYS A 106 1.15 26.28 33.35
CA LYS A 106 1.25 26.84 34.72
C LYS A 106 0.81 25.87 35.82
N GLU A 107 1.05 24.58 35.62
CA GLU A 107 0.81 23.56 36.64
C GLU A 107 1.66 23.80 37.91
N SER A 108 1.22 23.29 39.06
CA SER A 108 1.97 23.44 40.30
C SER A 108 3.28 22.65 40.26
N LYS A 109 4.24 23.05 41.07
CA LYS A 109 5.57 22.36 41.12
C LYS A 109 5.40 20.89 41.50
N GLU A 110 4.51 20.59 42.43
CA GLU A 110 4.24 19.21 42.90
C GLU A 110 3.66 18.34 41.78
N VAL A 111 2.74 18.91 40.97
CA VAL A 111 2.17 18.23 39.80
C VAL A 111 3.24 17.98 38.75
N ILE A 112 4.06 19.00 38.43
CA ILE A 112 5.15 18.88 37.48
C ILE A 112 6.13 17.79 37.90
N GLU A 113 6.60 17.80 39.15
CA GLU A 113 7.57 16.83 39.65
C GLU A 113 7.02 15.40 39.60
N ARG A 114 5.80 15.21 40.06
CA ARG A 114 5.12 13.91 40.04
C ARG A 114 4.94 13.39 38.61
N ASP A 115 4.38 14.21 37.72
CA ASP A 115 3.96 13.76 36.39
C ASP A 115 5.18 13.57 35.47
N VAL A 116 6.21 14.42 35.57
CA VAL A 116 7.49 14.25 34.86
C VAL A 116 8.20 12.98 35.32
N THR A 117 8.30 12.76 36.64
CA THR A 117 8.93 11.53 37.17
C THR A 117 8.19 10.28 36.69
N ASN A 118 6.85 10.31 36.67
CA ASN A 118 6.07 9.19 36.16
C ASN A 118 6.29 8.97 34.65
N ALA A 119 6.32 10.05 33.84
CA ALA A 119 6.60 9.95 32.42
C ALA A 119 7.99 9.39 32.12
N LEU A 120 9.02 9.85 32.87
CA LEU A 120 10.40 9.34 32.74
C LEU A 120 10.50 7.87 33.17
N ARG A 121 9.77 7.45 34.20
CA ARG A 121 9.71 6.04 34.62
C ARG A 121 9.09 5.14 33.56
N MET A 122 8.04 5.60 32.85
CA MET A 122 7.42 4.84 31.76
C MET A 122 8.39 4.54 30.61
N VAL A 123 9.37 5.42 30.41
CA VAL A 123 10.40 5.25 29.36
C VAL A 123 11.74 4.77 29.92
N HIS A 124 11.80 4.34 31.19
CA HIS A 124 13.00 3.83 31.90
C HIS A 124 14.18 4.81 31.90
N LEU A 125 13.92 6.11 32.07
CA LEU A 125 14.94 7.18 32.08
C LEU A 125 14.84 8.11 33.29
N GLU A 126 14.27 7.69 34.42
CA GLU A 126 14.17 8.53 35.64
C GLU A 126 15.54 8.95 36.19
N GLU A 127 16.55 8.10 36.12
CA GLU A 127 17.90 8.41 36.59
C GLU A 127 18.64 9.45 35.72
N TYR A 128 18.13 9.71 34.51
CA TYR A 128 18.68 10.65 33.55
C TYR A 128 18.10 12.07 33.68
N ALA A 129 17.18 12.33 34.62
CA ALA A 129 16.41 13.57 34.73
C ALA A 129 17.29 14.86 34.68
N ASN A 130 18.46 14.83 35.28
CA ASN A 130 19.36 15.99 35.33
C ASN A 130 20.41 16.02 34.19
N ARG A 131 20.44 15.04 33.30
CA ARG A 131 21.39 14.99 32.18
C ARG A 131 21.06 15.98 31.08
N LYS A 132 22.08 16.42 30.36
CA LYS A 132 21.93 17.23 29.15
C LYS A 132 21.56 16.32 27.96
N ILE A 133 20.80 16.85 27.01
CA ILE A 133 20.34 16.11 25.86
C ILE A 133 21.46 15.63 24.94
N ASP A 134 22.51 16.44 24.76
CA ASP A 134 23.69 16.14 23.95
C ASP A 134 24.54 14.97 24.45
N THR A 135 24.36 14.55 25.71
CA THR A 135 25.06 13.40 26.31
C THR A 135 24.35 12.07 26.12
N LEU A 136 23.22 12.06 25.43
CA LEU A 136 22.33 10.91 25.31
C LEU A 136 22.40 10.28 23.92
N SER A 137 22.22 8.94 23.87
CA SER A 137 22.09 8.23 22.60
C SER A 137 20.77 8.60 21.87
N GLY A 138 20.70 8.35 20.56
CA GLY A 138 19.51 8.63 19.77
C GLY A 138 18.24 7.96 20.34
N GLY A 139 18.32 6.69 20.75
CA GLY A 139 17.19 5.99 21.37
C GLY A 139 16.79 6.59 22.73
N GLN A 140 17.75 7.10 23.53
CA GLN A 140 17.42 7.80 24.77
C GLN A 140 16.74 9.15 24.48
N GLN A 141 17.22 9.91 23.49
CA GLN A 141 16.59 11.16 23.08
C GLN A 141 15.16 10.92 22.57
N GLN A 142 14.94 9.87 21.82
CA GLN A 142 13.61 9.46 21.36
C GLN A 142 12.65 9.16 22.53
N ARG A 143 13.08 8.35 23.48
CA ARG A 143 12.29 8.05 24.69
C ARG A 143 11.95 9.31 25.48
N ILE A 144 12.84 10.30 25.54
CA ILE A 144 12.55 11.59 26.18
C ILE A 144 11.51 12.39 25.38
N ALA A 145 11.60 12.40 24.04
CA ALA A 145 10.60 13.05 23.21
C ALA A 145 9.21 12.44 23.42
N MET A 146 9.15 11.12 23.57
CA MET A 146 7.91 10.41 23.92
C MET A 146 7.42 10.78 25.32
N ALA A 147 8.29 10.76 26.35
CA ALA A 147 7.91 11.18 27.69
C ALA A 147 7.35 12.61 27.70
N ARG A 148 7.96 13.53 26.94
CA ARG A 148 7.48 14.91 26.77
C ARG A 148 6.10 14.97 26.11
N ALA A 149 5.83 14.10 25.14
CA ALA A 149 4.53 14.05 24.48
C ALA A 149 3.45 13.44 25.39
N ILE A 150 3.77 12.39 26.13
CA ILE A 150 2.83 11.64 26.97
C ILE A 150 2.48 12.39 28.26
N VAL A 151 3.41 13.14 28.85
CA VAL A 151 3.18 13.86 30.12
C VAL A 151 1.99 14.82 30.05
N MET A 152 1.68 15.30 28.85
CA MET A 152 0.53 16.18 28.59
C MET A 152 -0.79 15.45 28.54
N ARG A 153 -0.80 14.10 28.64
CA ARG A 153 -1.99 13.21 28.58
C ARG A 153 -2.86 13.50 27.36
N PRO A 154 -2.31 13.42 26.13
CA PRO A 154 -3.08 13.63 24.92
C PRO A 154 -4.11 12.51 24.74
N LYS A 155 -5.18 12.76 23.96
CA LYS A 155 -6.10 11.72 23.50
C LYS A 155 -5.55 10.97 22.29
N LEU A 156 -4.68 11.63 21.51
CA LEU A 156 -4.02 11.11 20.32
C LEU A 156 -2.53 11.45 20.35
N LEU A 157 -1.69 10.47 20.09
CA LEU A 157 -0.26 10.64 19.88
C LEU A 157 0.09 10.32 18.42
N LEU A 158 0.70 11.28 17.75
CA LEU A 158 1.20 11.16 16.39
C LEU A 158 2.71 10.90 16.41
N LEU A 159 3.17 9.89 15.69
CA LEU A 159 4.56 9.44 15.65
C LEU A 159 5.04 9.43 14.19
N ASP A 160 5.92 10.35 13.82
CA ASP A 160 6.44 10.50 12.47
C ASP A 160 7.80 9.81 12.35
N GLU A 161 7.83 8.61 11.78
CA GLU A 161 9.03 7.77 11.59
C GLU A 161 9.96 7.70 12.81
N PRO A 162 9.44 7.45 14.02
CA PRO A 162 10.23 7.62 15.23
C PRO A 162 11.37 6.60 15.35
N LEU A 163 11.32 5.45 14.67
CA LEU A 163 12.30 4.36 14.78
C LEU A 163 13.33 4.35 13.63
N ALA A 164 13.20 5.20 12.63
CA ALA A 164 14.00 5.14 11.40
C ALA A 164 15.52 5.29 11.60
N ALA A 165 15.95 6.02 12.63
CA ALA A 165 17.37 6.30 12.89
C ALA A 165 18.07 5.27 13.82
N LEU A 166 17.41 4.16 14.16
CA LEU A 166 17.87 3.19 15.14
C LEU A 166 18.44 1.92 14.49
N ASP A 167 19.41 1.31 15.16
CA ASP A 167 19.86 -0.04 14.78
C ASP A 167 18.75 -1.10 15.01
N ARG A 168 18.87 -2.25 14.34
CA ARG A 168 17.85 -3.30 14.31
C ARG A 168 17.43 -3.77 15.72
N LYS A 169 18.40 -4.03 16.60
CA LYS A 169 18.11 -4.57 17.94
C LYS A 169 17.38 -3.55 18.81
N LEU A 170 17.89 -2.31 18.84
CA LEU A 170 17.26 -1.23 19.60
C LEU A 170 15.86 -0.91 19.06
N ARG A 171 15.66 -1.01 17.74
CA ARG A 171 14.37 -0.83 17.09
C ARG A 171 13.35 -1.86 17.58
N GLN A 172 13.70 -3.16 17.59
CA GLN A 172 12.83 -4.23 18.09
C GLN A 172 12.47 -4.05 19.58
N ASP A 173 13.42 -3.70 20.43
CA ASP A 173 13.15 -3.44 21.84
C ASP A 173 12.15 -2.27 22.01
N LEU A 174 12.32 -1.20 21.23
CA LEU A 174 11.44 -0.03 21.28
C LEU A 174 10.06 -0.27 20.68
N GLN A 175 9.92 -1.11 19.66
CA GLN A 175 8.62 -1.52 19.12
C GLN A 175 7.77 -2.16 20.22
N TYR A 176 8.34 -3.11 20.96
CA TYR A 176 7.65 -3.76 22.07
C TYR A 176 7.26 -2.76 23.17
N GLU A 177 8.20 -1.89 23.58
CA GLU A 177 7.95 -0.85 24.60
C GLU A 177 6.82 0.12 24.17
N LEU A 178 6.78 0.52 22.88
CA LEU A 178 5.76 1.39 22.34
C LEU A 178 4.36 0.77 22.41
N LYS A 179 4.22 -0.49 22.00
CA LYS A 179 2.95 -1.21 22.05
C LYS A 179 2.45 -1.38 23.50
N GLU A 180 3.36 -1.77 24.42
CA GLU A 180 3.06 -1.87 25.85
C GLU A 180 2.66 -0.51 26.44
N MET A 181 3.35 0.55 26.05
CA MET A 181 3.05 1.92 26.52
C MET A 181 1.65 2.36 26.06
N GLN A 182 1.33 2.15 24.78
CA GLN A 182 0.01 2.47 24.23
C GLN A 182 -1.09 1.74 25.02
N ARG A 183 -0.93 0.43 25.26
CA ARG A 183 -1.89 -0.37 26.04
C ARG A 183 -2.06 0.12 27.47
N LYS A 184 -0.95 0.45 28.16
CA LYS A 184 -0.98 0.94 29.56
C LYS A 184 -1.61 2.32 29.70
N LEU A 185 -1.40 3.20 28.71
CA LEU A 185 -1.92 4.56 28.72
C LEU A 185 -3.37 4.63 28.25
N GLY A 186 -3.82 3.66 27.42
CA GLY A 186 -5.15 3.68 26.83
C GLY A 186 -5.40 4.90 25.96
N ILE A 187 -4.38 5.33 25.20
CA ILE A 187 -4.47 6.44 24.24
C ILE A 187 -4.36 5.93 22.81
N THR A 188 -4.89 6.69 21.87
CA THR A 188 -4.80 6.34 20.44
C THR A 188 -3.45 6.75 19.88
N PHE A 189 -2.83 5.88 19.09
CA PHE A 189 -1.57 6.16 18.38
C PHE A 189 -1.83 6.17 16.87
N VAL A 190 -1.27 7.17 16.18
CA VAL A 190 -1.07 7.15 14.73
C VAL A 190 0.42 7.15 14.46
N PHE A 191 0.90 6.08 13.89
CA PHE A 191 2.30 5.80 13.64
C PHE A 191 2.57 5.84 12.14
N VAL A 192 3.57 6.58 11.71
CA VAL A 192 4.00 6.66 10.32
C VAL A 192 5.30 5.88 10.17
N THR A 193 5.35 4.99 9.21
CA THR A 193 6.57 4.25 8.85
C THR A 193 6.55 3.85 7.37
N HIS A 194 7.72 3.50 6.86
CA HIS A 194 7.90 2.77 5.60
C HIS A 194 8.40 1.33 5.84
N ASP A 195 8.62 0.95 7.11
CA ASP A 195 9.09 -0.37 7.52
C ASP A 195 7.88 -1.31 7.75
N GLN A 196 7.87 -2.41 7.01
CA GLN A 196 6.79 -3.40 7.03
C GLN A 196 6.78 -4.18 8.35
N GLU A 197 7.96 -4.54 8.89
CA GLU A 197 8.09 -5.28 10.16
C GLU A 197 7.48 -4.46 11.30
N GLU A 198 7.73 -3.14 11.33
CA GLU A 198 7.13 -2.24 12.32
C GLU A 198 5.60 -2.23 12.24
N ALA A 199 5.06 -2.09 11.03
CA ALA A 199 3.62 -2.07 10.82
C ALA A 199 2.95 -3.39 11.22
N LEU A 200 3.51 -4.53 10.81
CA LEU A 200 2.95 -5.84 11.10
C LEU A 200 3.00 -6.20 12.60
N THR A 201 4.05 -5.76 13.32
CA THR A 201 4.25 -6.15 14.73
C THR A 201 3.51 -5.28 15.73
N MET A 202 3.32 -3.99 15.43
CA MET A 202 2.77 -3.05 16.42
C MET A 202 1.32 -2.67 16.22
N SER A 203 0.78 -2.76 14.99
CA SER A 203 -0.52 -2.19 14.66
C SER A 203 -1.70 -3.04 15.14
N ASP A 204 -2.81 -2.37 15.43
CA ASP A 204 -4.13 -2.98 15.45
C ASP A 204 -4.78 -2.84 14.07
N THR A 205 -4.51 -1.72 13.38
CA THR A 205 -4.94 -1.44 12.01
C THR A 205 -3.79 -0.84 11.21
N ILE A 206 -3.58 -1.35 10.00
CA ILE A 206 -2.63 -0.82 9.01
C ILE A 206 -3.43 -0.14 7.89
N VAL A 207 -3.00 1.07 7.52
CA VAL A 207 -3.48 1.81 6.36
C VAL A 207 -2.34 1.84 5.34
N VAL A 208 -2.45 1.05 4.28
CA VAL A 208 -1.45 1.03 3.21
C VAL A 208 -1.76 2.16 2.24
N MET A 209 -0.78 3.04 2.04
CA MET A 209 -0.88 4.23 1.19
C MET A 209 0.11 4.15 0.03
N ASN A 210 -0.32 4.60 -1.13
CA ASN A 210 0.54 4.88 -2.27
C ASN A 210 -0.03 6.06 -3.07
N GLU A 211 0.84 6.91 -3.61
CA GLU A 211 0.44 8.05 -4.47
C GLU A 211 -0.74 8.87 -3.91
N GLY A 212 -0.66 9.25 -2.64
CA GLY A 212 -1.69 10.05 -1.97
C GLY A 212 -3.03 9.34 -1.69
N ARG A 213 -3.16 8.05 -1.97
CA ARG A 213 -4.41 7.27 -1.84
C ARG A 213 -4.27 6.13 -0.85
N ILE A 214 -5.40 5.68 -0.30
CA ILE A 214 -5.47 4.45 0.49
C ILE A 214 -5.67 3.27 -0.48
N LEU A 215 -4.76 2.30 -0.43
CA LEU A 215 -4.89 1.06 -1.21
C LEU A 215 -5.58 -0.05 -0.43
N GLN A 216 -5.33 -0.13 0.88
CA GLN A 216 -5.98 -1.12 1.75
C GLN A 216 -5.95 -0.68 3.21
N ILE A 217 -7.01 -1.02 3.95
CA ILE A 217 -7.08 -0.91 5.41
C ILE A 217 -7.43 -2.29 5.96
N GLY A 218 -6.73 -2.73 7.02
CA GLY A 218 -7.01 -4.02 7.65
C GLY A 218 -6.14 -4.27 8.87
N THR A 219 -6.37 -5.41 9.54
CA THR A 219 -5.44 -5.91 10.54
C THR A 219 -4.13 -6.35 9.88
N PRO A 220 -3.02 -6.48 10.64
CA PRO A 220 -1.77 -7.02 10.10
C PRO A 220 -1.95 -8.33 9.32
N GLU A 221 -2.73 -9.26 9.88
CA GLU A 221 -3.00 -10.55 9.26
C GLU A 221 -3.78 -10.40 7.93
N MET A 222 -4.78 -9.51 7.87
CA MET A 222 -5.54 -9.26 6.64
C MET A 222 -4.66 -8.63 5.54
N ILE A 223 -3.79 -7.68 5.93
CA ILE A 223 -2.91 -7.01 4.96
C ILE A 223 -1.88 -7.99 4.39
N TYR A 224 -1.36 -8.91 5.21
CA TYR A 224 -0.36 -9.90 4.80
C TYR A 224 -0.96 -11.06 3.98
N ASN A 225 -2.06 -11.65 4.48
CA ASN A 225 -2.65 -12.88 3.93
C ASN A 225 -3.67 -12.61 2.82
N GLU A 226 -4.32 -11.44 2.82
CA GLU A 226 -5.39 -11.09 1.89
C GLU A 226 -5.10 -9.74 1.20
N PRO A 227 -3.94 -9.57 0.55
CA PRO A 227 -3.64 -8.33 -0.17
C PRO A 227 -4.67 -8.11 -1.28
N LYS A 228 -5.08 -6.85 -1.48
CA LYS A 228 -6.10 -6.49 -2.48
C LYS A 228 -5.52 -6.11 -3.83
N THR A 229 -4.23 -5.78 -3.89
CA THR A 229 -3.54 -5.37 -5.11
C THR A 229 -2.13 -5.98 -5.17
N ARG A 230 -1.57 -6.10 -6.38
CA ARG A 230 -0.17 -6.51 -6.58
C ARG A 230 0.81 -5.62 -5.79
N PHE A 231 0.51 -4.31 -5.73
CA PHE A 231 1.33 -3.39 -4.95
C PHE A 231 1.36 -3.78 -3.46
N VAL A 232 0.18 -3.98 -2.83
CA VAL A 232 0.12 -4.36 -1.41
C VAL A 232 0.82 -5.68 -1.17
N ALA A 233 0.60 -6.69 -2.04
CA ALA A 233 1.24 -8.01 -1.92
C ALA A 233 2.77 -7.90 -1.92
N ASN A 234 3.35 -7.15 -2.86
CA ASN A 234 4.81 -6.97 -2.98
C ASN A 234 5.37 -5.99 -1.94
N PHE A 235 4.57 -5.00 -1.53
CA PHE A 235 5.04 -3.99 -0.58
C PHE A 235 5.08 -4.51 0.87
N ILE A 236 4.22 -5.47 1.24
CA ILE A 236 4.15 -6.01 2.61
C ILE A 236 5.11 -7.19 2.85
N GLY A 237 5.66 -7.76 1.82
CA GLY A 237 6.60 -8.87 1.88
C GLY A 237 6.87 -9.42 0.50
N GLU A 238 7.94 -10.16 0.36
CA GLU A 238 8.26 -10.84 -0.90
C GLU A 238 7.10 -11.76 -1.30
N SER A 239 6.78 -11.80 -2.60
CA SER A 239 5.66 -12.58 -3.12
C SER A 239 5.96 -13.12 -4.51
N ASN A 240 5.58 -14.36 -4.75
CA ASN A 240 5.42 -14.87 -6.10
C ASN A 240 4.00 -14.50 -6.58
N ILE A 241 3.87 -13.56 -7.51
CA ILE A 241 2.59 -13.16 -8.08
C ILE A 241 2.46 -13.78 -9.47
N ILE A 242 1.42 -14.56 -9.68
CA ILE A 242 1.28 -15.44 -10.82
C ILE A 242 -0.06 -15.19 -11.49
N ASP A 243 -0.04 -14.99 -12.81
CA ASP A 243 -1.25 -14.95 -13.63
C ASP A 243 -1.92 -16.32 -13.63
N ALA A 244 -3.20 -16.35 -13.33
CA ALA A 244 -3.95 -17.57 -13.13
C ALA A 244 -5.40 -17.45 -13.63
N VAL A 245 -6.08 -18.57 -13.73
CA VAL A 245 -7.48 -18.64 -14.12
C VAL A 245 -8.24 -19.50 -13.11
N VAL A 246 -9.48 -19.13 -12.77
CA VAL A 246 -10.38 -19.90 -11.92
C VAL A 246 -11.30 -20.78 -12.78
N PRO A 247 -10.96 -22.05 -13.08
CA PRO A 247 -11.76 -22.90 -13.97
C PRO A 247 -13.06 -23.38 -13.32
N LYS A 248 -13.08 -23.43 -11.98
CA LYS A 248 -14.24 -23.82 -11.15
C LYS A 248 -13.98 -23.43 -9.67
N ASP A 249 -15.05 -23.41 -8.89
CA ASP A 249 -14.98 -23.11 -7.44
C ASP A 249 -13.93 -23.93 -6.70
N ALA A 250 -13.22 -23.29 -5.77
CA ALA A 250 -12.15 -23.85 -4.95
C ALA A 250 -10.96 -24.43 -5.76
N TYR A 251 -10.78 -24.01 -7.01
CA TYR A 251 -9.64 -24.39 -7.84
C TYR A 251 -9.12 -23.20 -8.64
N VAL A 252 -7.80 -23.13 -8.75
CA VAL A 252 -7.08 -22.16 -9.58
C VAL A 252 -6.08 -22.90 -10.48
N LYS A 253 -5.91 -22.42 -11.69
CA LYS A 253 -4.96 -22.98 -12.67
C LYS A 253 -3.89 -21.96 -12.99
N PHE A 254 -2.63 -22.34 -12.79
CA PHE A 254 -1.43 -21.60 -13.22
C PHE A 254 -0.32 -22.57 -13.59
N ASP A 255 0.63 -22.14 -14.42
CA ASP A 255 1.75 -22.93 -14.93
C ASP A 255 1.33 -24.36 -15.39
N ASN A 256 0.23 -24.41 -16.14
CA ASN A 256 -0.41 -25.63 -16.65
C ASN A 256 -0.88 -26.65 -15.58
N ALA A 257 -0.82 -26.30 -14.29
CA ALA A 257 -1.22 -27.16 -13.19
C ALA A 257 -2.48 -26.64 -12.48
N LEU A 258 -3.31 -27.58 -12.00
CA LEU A 258 -4.55 -27.29 -11.29
C LEU A 258 -4.33 -27.46 -9.77
N PHE A 259 -4.57 -26.40 -9.00
CA PHE A 259 -4.45 -26.37 -7.56
C PHE A 259 -5.83 -26.24 -6.89
N LYS A 260 -5.97 -26.93 -5.77
CA LYS A 260 -7.11 -26.70 -4.87
C LYS A 260 -6.77 -25.52 -3.96
N THR A 261 -7.75 -24.68 -3.66
CA THR A 261 -7.66 -23.58 -2.71
C THR A 261 -8.79 -23.65 -1.69
N THR A 262 -8.63 -23.01 -0.56
CA THR A 262 -9.67 -22.86 0.48
C THR A 262 -10.60 -21.68 0.18
N TYR A 263 -10.24 -20.80 -0.76
CA TYR A 263 -11.10 -19.69 -1.17
C TYR A 263 -12.38 -20.23 -1.81
N GLU A 264 -13.50 -20.08 -1.11
CA GLU A 264 -14.83 -20.33 -1.62
C GLU A 264 -15.34 -19.05 -2.29
N THR A 265 -15.57 -19.15 -3.58
CA THR A 265 -16.47 -18.32 -4.41
C THR A 265 -16.37 -16.78 -4.37
N GLY A 266 -16.73 -16.17 -5.45
CA GLY A 266 -16.71 -14.74 -5.77
C GLY A 266 -16.05 -14.47 -7.11
N PHE A 267 -15.56 -15.55 -7.76
CA PHE A 267 -14.98 -15.50 -9.09
C PHE A 267 -15.88 -16.21 -10.09
N SER A 268 -16.01 -15.64 -11.29
CA SER A 268 -16.70 -16.28 -12.40
C SER A 268 -15.87 -17.45 -12.95
N LYS A 269 -16.53 -18.42 -13.57
CA LYS A 269 -15.83 -19.51 -14.26
C LYS A 269 -14.94 -18.93 -15.36
N ASN A 270 -13.67 -19.34 -15.38
CA ASN A 270 -12.61 -18.86 -16.28
C ASN A 270 -12.25 -17.36 -16.07
N GLU A 271 -12.57 -16.79 -14.90
CA GLU A 271 -12.10 -15.45 -14.56
C GLU A 271 -10.59 -15.47 -14.41
N GLU A 272 -9.92 -14.49 -15.03
CA GLU A 272 -8.50 -14.23 -14.84
C GLU A 272 -8.26 -13.58 -13.49
N VAL A 273 -7.25 -14.07 -12.78
CA VAL A 273 -6.92 -13.67 -11.41
C VAL A 273 -5.41 -13.62 -11.23
N ASP A 274 -4.98 -12.99 -10.15
CA ASP A 274 -3.62 -13.11 -9.64
C ASP A 274 -3.60 -14.11 -8.48
N VAL A 275 -2.65 -15.03 -8.52
CA VAL A 275 -2.31 -15.88 -7.37
C VAL A 275 -1.11 -15.30 -6.68
N VAL A 276 -1.20 -15.13 -5.36
CA VAL A 276 -0.10 -14.71 -4.49
C VAL A 276 0.34 -15.89 -3.66
N LEU A 277 1.63 -16.21 -3.74
CA LEU A 277 2.27 -17.24 -2.94
C LEU A 277 3.44 -16.62 -2.18
N ARG A 278 3.45 -16.78 -0.87
CA ARG A 278 4.58 -16.32 -0.07
C ARG A 278 5.75 -17.28 -0.23
N PRO A 279 7.02 -16.80 -0.29
CA PRO A 279 8.19 -17.65 -0.44
C PRO A 279 8.32 -18.76 0.60
N GLU A 280 7.93 -18.49 1.85
CA GLU A 280 7.95 -19.44 2.97
C GLU A 280 6.87 -20.55 2.88
N ASP A 281 5.83 -20.32 2.08
CA ASP A 281 4.70 -21.26 1.92
C ASP A 281 4.93 -22.27 0.79
N ILE A 282 5.96 -22.08 -0.03
CA ILE A 282 6.31 -22.97 -1.11
C ILE A 282 7.33 -24.00 -0.60
N LEU A 283 6.95 -25.27 -0.62
CA LEU A 283 7.80 -26.35 -0.13
C LEU A 283 8.50 -27.06 -1.28
N ILE A 284 9.82 -27.27 -1.14
CA ILE A 284 10.62 -28.08 -2.05
C ILE A 284 10.46 -29.55 -1.68
N VAL A 285 10.01 -30.36 -2.65
CA VAL A 285 9.76 -31.80 -2.53
C VAL A 285 10.45 -32.57 -3.67
N PRO A 286 10.54 -33.91 -3.63
CA PRO A 286 10.98 -34.69 -4.79
C PRO A 286 10.12 -34.39 -6.02
N ALA A 287 10.72 -34.32 -7.19
CA ALA A 287 10.03 -33.99 -8.45
C ALA A 287 8.97 -35.03 -8.85
N GLU A 288 9.11 -36.28 -8.37
CA GLU A 288 8.15 -37.34 -8.66
C GLU A 288 6.79 -37.07 -8.01
N GLY A 289 5.73 -36.97 -8.83
CA GLY A 289 4.37 -36.70 -8.35
C GLY A 289 4.06 -35.23 -8.06
N ALA A 290 5.04 -34.33 -8.08
CA ALA A 290 4.79 -32.89 -7.88
C ALA A 290 4.08 -32.29 -9.11
N LYS A 291 3.21 -31.31 -8.87
CA LYS A 291 2.47 -30.59 -9.91
C LYS A 291 3.33 -29.54 -10.62
N LEU A 292 4.18 -28.84 -9.89
CA LEU A 292 5.20 -27.95 -10.43
C LEU A 292 6.55 -28.62 -10.28
N LYS A 293 7.35 -28.57 -11.33
CA LYS A 293 8.69 -29.13 -11.35
C LYS A 293 9.63 -28.13 -11.98
N GLY A 294 10.85 -28.06 -11.46
CA GLY A 294 11.82 -27.09 -11.95
C GLY A 294 13.22 -27.41 -11.46
N LYS A 295 14.13 -26.54 -11.87
CA LYS A 295 15.55 -26.63 -11.53
C LYS A 295 15.92 -25.48 -10.61
N ILE A 296 16.68 -25.77 -9.56
CA ILE A 296 17.23 -24.73 -8.69
C ILE A 296 18.28 -23.95 -9.48
N ASP A 297 18.00 -22.66 -9.68
CA ASP A 297 18.84 -21.76 -10.47
C ASP A 297 19.82 -20.98 -9.59
N SER A 298 19.33 -20.42 -8.48
CA SER A 298 20.15 -19.65 -7.55
C SER A 298 19.85 -19.98 -6.09
N LYS A 299 20.81 -19.65 -5.21
CA LYS A 299 20.70 -19.83 -3.78
C LYS A 299 21.50 -18.77 -3.04
N ILE A 300 20.86 -18.09 -2.07
CA ILE A 300 21.46 -17.07 -1.21
C ILE A 300 21.19 -17.42 0.25
N PHE A 301 22.24 -17.46 1.09
CA PHE A 301 22.08 -17.64 2.54
C PHE A 301 21.83 -16.29 3.23
N LYS A 302 20.69 -16.13 3.89
CA LYS A 302 20.27 -14.88 4.57
C LYS A 302 20.56 -14.89 6.09
N GLY A 303 21.29 -15.90 6.60
CA GLY A 303 21.71 -16.00 8.02
C GLY A 303 21.02 -17.15 8.77
N ASP A 304 19.73 -17.24 8.75
CA ASP A 304 18.91 -18.30 9.38
C ASP A 304 18.18 -19.17 8.35
N GLU A 305 18.04 -18.70 7.11
CA GLU A 305 17.39 -19.39 6.01
C GLU A 305 18.13 -19.18 4.68
N TYR A 306 17.72 -19.93 3.67
CA TYR A 306 18.11 -19.79 2.29
C TYR A 306 16.97 -19.23 1.47
N GLU A 307 17.26 -18.23 0.65
CA GLU A 307 16.44 -17.84 -0.48
C GLU A 307 16.88 -18.65 -1.69
N ILE A 308 15.96 -19.39 -2.29
CA ILE A 308 16.21 -20.28 -3.41
C ILE A 308 15.29 -19.90 -4.55
N ASN A 309 15.86 -19.68 -5.73
CA ASN A 309 15.08 -19.47 -6.94
C ASN A 309 15.03 -20.77 -7.74
N VAL A 310 13.81 -21.17 -8.11
CA VAL A 310 13.52 -22.35 -8.91
C VAL A 310 12.84 -21.95 -10.20
N ILE A 311 13.46 -22.27 -11.34
CA ILE A 311 12.86 -22.08 -12.66
C ILE A 311 12.08 -23.35 -13.01
N VAL A 312 10.75 -23.22 -13.07
CA VAL A 312 9.85 -24.34 -13.41
C VAL A 312 9.75 -24.56 -14.92
N GLU A 313 9.14 -25.71 -15.33
CA GLU A 313 9.02 -26.12 -16.76
C GLU A 313 8.33 -25.10 -17.66
N SER A 314 7.49 -24.21 -17.09
CA SER A 314 6.86 -23.09 -17.83
C SER A 314 7.83 -21.92 -18.12
N GLY A 315 9.05 -21.95 -17.58
CA GLY A 315 10.00 -20.85 -17.63
C GLY A 315 9.85 -19.81 -16.51
N ARG A 316 8.84 -19.93 -15.67
CA ARG A 316 8.64 -19.01 -14.54
C ARG A 316 9.62 -19.29 -13.42
N GLU A 317 10.12 -18.23 -12.82
CA GLU A 317 10.94 -18.26 -11.60
C GLU A 317 10.06 -18.15 -10.34
N TYR A 318 10.36 -19.00 -9.36
CA TYR A 318 9.76 -19.01 -8.03
C TYR A 318 10.82 -18.74 -6.98
N THR A 319 10.61 -17.71 -6.15
CA THR A 319 11.42 -17.46 -4.96
C THR A 319 10.86 -18.25 -3.79
N ILE A 320 11.71 -18.96 -3.08
CA ILE A 320 11.36 -19.86 -1.98
C ILE A 320 12.27 -19.59 -0.78
N HIS A 321 11.68 -19.46 0.41
CA HIS A 321 12.42 -19.37 1.66
C HIS A 321 12.41 -20.74 2.39
N THR A 322 13.59 -21.22 2.77
CA THR A 322 13.71 -22.51 3.45
C THR A 322 14.95 -22.57 4.35
N THR A 323 14.82 -23.31 5.47
CA THR A 323 15.97 -23.60 6.35
C THR A 323 16.87 -24.73 5.84
N LYS A 324 16.41 -25.47 4.79
CA LYS A 324 17.15 -26.59 4.23
C LYS A 324 18.10 -26.12 3.14
N ASP A 325 19.32 -26.66 3.15
CA ASP A 325 20.29 -26.48 2.08
C ASP A 325 20.01 -27.44 0.91
N TYR A 326 19.98 -26.90 -0.32
CA TYR A 326 19.82 -27.67 -1.55
C TYR A 326 20.97 -27.36 -2.51
N GLU A 327 21.34 -28.34 -3.33
CA GLU A 327 22.40 -28.17 -4.36
C GLU A 327 21.87 -27.38 -5.56
N LEU A 328 22.72 -26.49 -6.10
CA LEU A 328 22.41 -25.78 -7.33
C LEU A 328 22.27 -26.76 -8.50
N GLY A 329 21.32 -26.51 -9.37
CA GLY A 329 21.03 -27.34 -10.52
C GLY A 329 20.24 -28.62 -10.24
N LEU A 330 19.86 -28.88 -8.96
CA LEU A 330 19.00 -29.99 -8.60
C LEU A 330 17.60 -29.80 -9.20
N PHE A 331 17.05 -30.87 -9.79
CA PHE A 331 15.69 -30.89 -10.32
C PHE A 331 14.73 -31.31 -9.20
N VAL A 332 13.78 -30.45 -8.86
CA VAL A 332 12.90 -30.56 -7.70
C VAL A 332 11.44 -30.40 -8.08
N GLY A 333 10.56 -30.81 -7.19
CA GLY A 333 9.15 -30.49 -7.23
C GLY A 333 8.81 -29.35 -6.25
N LEU A 334 7.75 -28.61 -6.53
CA LEU A 334 7.18 -27.61 -5.62
C LEU A 334 5.77 -28.02 -5.23
N THR A 335 5.43 -27.84 -3.96
CA THR A 335 4.08 -28.02 -3.44
C THR A 335 3.68 -26.84 -2.58
N ILE A 336 2.40 -26.51 -2.61
CA ILE A 336 1.80 -25.40 -1.85
C ILE A 336 0.54 -25.96 -1.20
N ASP A 337 0.35 -25.68 0.08
CA ASP A 337 -0.86 -26.05 0.78
C ASP A 337 -2.05 -25.19 0.30
N PRO A 338 -3.26 -25.76 0.16
CA PRO A 338 -4.42 -25.04 -0.36
C PRO A 338 -4.79 -23.76 0.40
N GLU A 339 -4.48 -23.67 1.69
CA GLU A 339 -4.73 -22.53 2.55
C GLU A 339 -3.75 -21.36 2.29
N ASN A 340 -2.59 -21.64 1.70
CA ASN A 340 -1.55 -20.67 1.40
C ASN A 340 -1.62 -20.13 -0.04
N ILE A 341 -2.66 -20.49 -0.79
CA ILE A 341 -2.91 -19.95 -2.13
C ILE A 341 -3.89 -18.81 -2.02
N THR A 342 -3.38 -17.59 -2.02
CA THR A 342 -4.22 -16.39 -2.02
C THR A 342 -4.58 -16.00 -3.45
N ILE A 343 -5.88 -15.71 -3.69
CA ILE A 343 -6.37 -15.29 -5.00
C ILE A 343 -6.81 -13.83 -4.93
N MET A 344 -6.23 -13.00 -5.78
CA MET A 344 -6.62 -11.60 -5.95
C MET A 344 -7.37 -11.40 -7.27
N LYS A 345 -8.38 -10.53 -7.25
CA LYS A 345 -8.97 -10.06 -8.50
C LYS A 345 -7.96 -9.22 -9.25
N LYS A 346 -7.80 -9.51 -10.54
CA LYS A 346 -7.12 -8.55 -11.42
C LYS A 346 -7.98 -7.29 -11.50
N PRO A 347 -7.37 -6.09 -11.48
CA PRO A 347 -8.09 -4.89 -11.88
C PRO A 347 -8.67 -5.13 -13.28
N GLY A 348 -9.86 -4.59 -13.52
CA GLY A 348 -10.44 -4.60 -14.86
C GLY A 348 -9.46 -3.95 -15.85
N ILE A 349 -9.55 -4.35 -17.11
CA ILE A 349 -8.73 -3.76 -18.19
C ILE A 349 -9.68 -3.13 -19.19
N ASN A 350 -9.52 -1.83 -19.42
CA ASN A 350 -10.09 -1.15 -20.56
C ASN A 350 -9.27 -1.55 -21.80
N THR A 351 -9.92 -2.07 -22.83
CA THR A 351 -9.25 -2.46 -24.08
C THR A 351 -9.93 -1.77 -25.25
N TYR A 352 -9.13 -1.10 -26.08
CA TYR A 352 -9.58 -0.37 -27.25
C TYR A 352 -8.69 -0.70 -28.44
N THR A 353 -9.21 -0.49 -29.65
CA THR A 353 -8.41 -0.36 -30.86
C THR A 353 -8.25 1.12 -31.18
N GLY A 354 -7.06 1.52 -31.63
CA GLY A 354 -6.74 2.89 -31.98
C GLY A 354 -5.76 2.94 -33.13
N VAL A 355 -5.41 4.15 -33.52
CA VAL A 355 -4.44 4.45 -34.59
C VAL A 355 -3.44 5.46 -34.05
N ILE A 356 -2.16 5.29 -34.36
CA ILE A 356 -1.13 6.29 -34.04
C ILE A 356 -1.37 7.55 -34.88
N ASP A 357 -1.49 8.69 -34.22
CA ASP A 357 -1.69 9.98 -34.88
C ASP A 357 -0.38 10.67 -35.28
N GLU A 358 -0.46 11.87 -35.88
CA GLU A 358 0.69 12.66 -36.33
C GLU A 358 1.62 13.15 -35.21
N ASP A 359 1.12 13.21 -33.95
CA ASP A 359 1.85 13.62 -32.76
C ASP A 359 2.44 12.39 -32.00
N GLY A 360 2.22 11.17 -32.51
CA GLY A 360 2.70 9.93 -31.90
C GLY A 360 1.83 9.44 -30.73
N ASN A 361 0.61 9.96 -30.58
CA ASN A 361 -0.35 9.53 -29.57
C ASN A 361 -1.30 8.46 -30.13
N VAL A 362 -2.00 7.75 -29.26
CA VAL A 362 -3.03 6.80 -29.70
C VAL A 362 -4.39 7.48 -29.77
N LYS A 363 -4.90 7.61 -30.97
CA LYS A 363 -6.26 8.09 -31.23
C LYS A 363 -7.22 6.90 -31.26
N ILE A 364 -8.09 6.79 -30.24
CA ILE A 364 -9.18 5.80 -30.15
C ILE A 364 -10.44 6.37 -30.81
N SER A 365 -10.71 7.65 -30.59
CA SER A 365 -11.80 8.42 -31.25
C SER A 365 -11.44 9.90 -31.26
N ASP A 366 -12.30 10.75 -31.88
CA ASP A 366 -12.09 12.21 -31.85
C ASP A 366 -12.20 12.81 -30.44
N ASP A 367 -12.92 12.12 -29.53
CA ASP A 367 -13.11 12.52 -28.14
C ASP A 367 -12.15 11.82 -27.16
N MET A 368 -11.28 10.91 -27.65
CA MET A 368 -10.41 10.08 -26.79
C MET A 368 -9.06 9.85 -27.48
N ILE A 369 -8.09 10.66 -27.10
CA ILE A 369 -6.67 10.58 -27.52
C ILE A 369 -5.84 10.37 -26.26
N LEU A 370 -4.90 9.43 -26.28
CA LEU A 370 -4.08 9.03 -25.16
C LEU A 370 -2.60 9.18 -25.49
N GLU A 371 -1.86 9.82 -24.64
CA GLU A 371 -0.40 9.72 -24.63
C GLU A 371 0.03 8.36 -24.05
N PHE A 372 1.15 7.80 -24.48
CA PHE A 372 1.69 6.54 -23.96
C PHE A 372 3.21 6.52 -23.93
N GLY A 373 3.78 5.65 -23.10
CA GLY A 373 5.23 5.48 -22.93
C GLY A 373 5.90 6.62 -22.18
N ASP A 374 7.13 6.41 -21.72
CA ASP A 374 7.99 7.44 -21.15
C ASP A 374 8.73 8.22 -22.25
N GLU A 375 9.30 9.41 -21.91
CA GLU A 375 10.08 10.22 -22.86
C GLU A 375 11.29 9.48 -23.47
N ASP A 376 11.80 8.43 -22.78
CA ASP A 376 12.94 7.61 -23.17
C ASP A 376 12.52 6.22 -23.72
N ASP A 377 11.25 5.99 -24.05
CA ASP A 377 10.73 4.69 -24.49
C ASP A 377 11.08 4.42 -25.98
N GLU A 378 12.04 3.53 -26.21
CA GLU A 378 12.50 3.15 -27.56
C GLU A 378 11.37 2.50 -28.40
N GLU A 379 10.39 1.82 -27.77
CA GLU A 379 9.27 1.19 -28.49
C GLU A 379 8.30 2.25 -29.07
N LYS A 380 8.22 3.44 -28.48
CA LYS A 380 7.41 4.55 -28.97
C LYS A 380 7.96 5.14 -30.26
N GLU A 381 9.29 5.19 -30.41
CA GLU A 381 9.96 5.70 -31.60
C GLU A 381 9.82 4.78 -32.84
N GLU A 382 9.46 3.51 -32.64
CA GLU A 382 9.30 2.53 -33.74
C GLU A 382 7.88 2.53 -34.36
N LEU A 383 6.90 3.20 -33.74
CA LEU A 383 5.51 3.19 -34.24
C LEU A 383 5.25 4.36 -35.22
N GLU A 384 5.02 4.02 -36.49
CA GLU A 384 4.71 4.99 -37.55
C GLU A 384 3.26 5.50 -37.47
N GLU A 385 3.02 6.75 -37.90
CA GLU A 385 1.67 7.32 -38.07
C GLU A 385 0.79 6.40 -38.93
N GLY A 386 -0.44 6.19 -38.50
CA GLY A 386 -1.41 5.32 -39.18
C GLY A 386 -1.32 3.85 -38.79
N THR A 387 -0.40 3.47 -37.87
CA THR A 387 -0.32 2.09 -37.36
C THR A 387 -1.54 1.77 -36.50
N ASN A 388 -2.22 0.66 -36.81
CA ASN A 388 -3.31 0.13 -35.97
C ASN A 388 -2.75 -0.55 -34.72
N VAL A 389 -3.28 -0.17 -33.57
CA VAL A 389 -2.81 -0.65 -32.27
C VAL A 389 -3.97 -1.08 -31.37
N VAL A 390 -3.67 -2.00 -30.46
CA VAL A 390 -4.53 -2.35 -29.34
C VAL A 390 -4.01 -1.69 -28.08
N VAL A 391 -4.87 -0.95 -27.42
CA VAL A 391 -4.57 -0.20 -26.18
C VAL A 391 -5.17 -0.92 -24.99
N ARG A 392 -4.39 -1.09 -23.94
CA ARG A 392 -4.85 -1.64 -22.65
C ARG A 392 -4.51 -0.71 -21.51
N ILE A 393 -5.51 -0.40 -20.69
CA ILE A 393 -5.39 0.46 -19.51
C ILE A 393 -6.06 -0.24 -18.34
N SER A 394 -5.35 -0.41 -17.23
CA SER A 394 -5.97 -0.90 -16.00
C SER A 394 -7.05 0.08 -15.53
N THR A 395 -8.19 -0.42 -15.07
CA THR A 395 -9.25 0.44 -14.51
C THR A 395 -8.80 1.21 -13.27
N ALA A 396 -7.77 0.72 -12.58
CA ALA A 396 -7.18 1.38 -11.42
C ALA A 396 -6.27 2.56 -11.79
N ASP A 397 -5.77 2.59 -13.04
CA ASP A 397 -4.89 3.64 -13.55
C ASP A 397 -5.66 4.76 -14.30
N VAL A 398 -6.99 4.62 -14.43
CA VAL A 398 -7.88 5.66 -14.95
C VAL A 398 -8.30 6.57 -13.79
N LEU A 399 -7.78 7.78 -13.75
CA LEU A 399 -8.04 8.76 -12.71
C LEU A 399 -9.20 9.67 -13.12
N LEU A 400 -10.05 10.02 -12.14
CA LEU A 400 -11.18 10.93 -12.33
C LEU A 400 -10.92 12.20 -11.55
N ASP A 401 -10.88 13.34 -12.26
CA ASP A 401 -10.51 14.63 -11.72
C ASP A 401 -11.38 15.78 -12.26
N ASP A 402 -11.02 17.01 -11.93
CA ASP A 402 -11.71 18.18 -12.44
C ASP A 402 -11.53 18.33 -13.96
N ILE A 403 -12.55 18.87 -14.62
CA ILE A 403 -12.64 18.95 -16.09
C ILE A 403 -11.53 19.84 -16.69
N GLU A 404 -11.01 20.82 -15.92
CA GLU A 404 -10.03 21.78 -16.41
C GLU A 404 -8.59 21.22 -16.56
N GLU A 405 -8.27 20.10 -15.90
CA GLU A 405 -6.92 19.51 -15.86
C GLU A 405 -6.87 18.09 -16.44
N SER A 406 -7.93 17.64 -17.13
CA SER A 406 -8.06 16.28 -17.62
C SER A 406 -7.68 16.13 -19.11
N ASP A 407 -7.22 14.93 -19.50
CA ASP A 407 -6.91 14.60 -20.90
C ASP A 407 -8.16 14.67 -21.78
N PHE A 408 -9.30 14.21 -21.24
CA PHE A 408 -10.61 14.27 -21.87
C PHE A 408 -11.74 14.17 -20.85
N THR A 409 -12.97 14.44 -21.27
CA THR A 409 -14.14 14.45 -20.37
C THR A 409 -15.15 13.39 -20.76
N GLY A 410 -15.96 12.97 -19.80
CA GLY A 410 -17.03 12.00 -20.02
C GLY A 410 -18.17 12.12 -19.02
N ILE A 411 -19.27 11.41 -19.32
CA ILE A 411 -20.47 11.38 -18.48
C ILE A 411 -20.57 10.03 -17.79
N VAL A 412 -20.67 10.04 -16.46
CA VAL A 412 -20.88 8.84 -15.65
C VAL A 412 -22.19 8.17 -16.02
N LYS A 413 -22.14 6.92 -16.50
CA LYS A 413 -23.30 6.13 -16.96
C LYS A 413 -23.79 5.14 -15.93
N ASP A 414 -22.88 4.48 -15.22
CA ASP A 414 -23.20 3.46 -14.22
C ASP A 414 -22.10 3.44 -13.15
N ILE A 415 -22.45 2.97 -11.95
CA ILE A 415 -21.52 2.86 -10.83
C ILE A 415 -21.79 1.53 -10.15
N LYS A 416 -20.76 0.68 -10.07
CA LYS A 416 -20.82 -0.58 -9.35
C LYS A 416 -19.97 -0.51 -8.10
N LYS A 417 -20.61 -0.61 -6.93
CA LYS A 417 -19.90 -0.63 -5.65
C LYS A 417 -19.15 -1.95 -5.48
N ARG A 418 -17.87 -1.85 -5.11
CA ARG A 418 -17.00 -2.93 -4.64
C ARG A 418 -16.74 -2.75 -3.14
N ASP A 419 -15.95 -3.62 -2.53
CA ASP A 419 -15.70 -3.57 -1.08
C ASP A 419 -15.06 -2.26 -0.61
N LEU A 420 -14.03 -1.78 -1.33
CA LEU A 420 -13.24 -0.58 -0.96
C LEU A 420 -13.26 0.52 -2.02
N TYR A 421 -13.85 0.27 -3.20
CA TYR A 421 -13.86 1.20 -4.33
C TYR A 421 -15.14 1.05 -5.15
N TYR A 422 -15.29 1.92 -6.15
CA TYR A 422 -16.39 1.91 -7.10
C TYR A 422 -15.82 1.72 -8.51
N ASP A 423 -16.40 0.80 -9.30
CA ASP A 423 -16.18 0.80 -10.73
C ASP A 423 -17.15 1.82 -11.34
N VAL A 424 -16.60 2.92 -11.81
CA VAL A 424 -17.34 4.02 -12.44
C VAL A 424 -17.24 3.85 -13.96
N TYR A 425 -18.38 3.69 -14.63
CA TYR A 425 -18.47 3.54 -16.08
C TYR A 425 -18.76 4.90 -16.69
N ILE A 426 -17.82 5.43 -17.47
CA ILE A 426 -17.88 6.77 -18.03
C ILE A 426 -17.99 6.67 -19.54
N LYS A 427 -18.95 7.38 -20.13
CA LYS A 427 -19.12 7.49 -21.57
C LYS A 427 -18.31 8.66 -22.11
N VAL A 428 -17.37 8.38 -23.02
CA VAL A 428 -16.56 9.35 -23.77
C VAL A 428 -16.86 9.15 -25.24
N GLY A 429 -17.54 10.10 -25.87
CA GLY A 429 -18.05 9.91 -27.23
C GLY A 429 -18.93 8.66 -27.36
N GLU A 430 -18.52 7.68 -28.18
CA GLU A 430 -19.18 6.39 -28.30
C GLU A 430 -18.57 5.29 -27.40
N ASN A 431 -17.40 5.55 -26.81
CA ASN A 431 -16.67 4.60 -25.98
C ASN A 431 -17.12 4.64 -24.52
N ILE A 432 -16.84 3.55 -23.79
CA ILE A 432 -16.99 3.50 -22.33
C ILE A 432 -15.62 3.19 -21.74
N ILE A 433 -15.14 4.07 -20.85
CA ILE A 433 -13.98 3.82 -20.02
C ILE A 433 -14.43 3.53 -18.58
N VAL A 434 -13.76 2.60 -17.92
CA VAL A 434 -14.06 2.24 -16.54
C VAL A 434 -12.91 2.70 -15.65
N SER A 435 -13.25 3.44 -14.60
CA SER A 435 -12.32 3.80 -13.53
C SER A 435 -12.68 3.06 -12.26
N SER A 436 -11.67 2.48 -11.60
CA SER A 436 -11.81 1.90 -10.26
C SER A 436 -11.31 2.92 -9.22
N THR A 437 -12.23 3.68 -8.63
CA THR A 437 -11.92 4.80 -7.73
C THR A 437 -12.58 4.66 -6.36
N SER A 438 -11.96 5.23 -5.32
CA SER A 438 -12.58 5.38 -3.99
C SER A 438 -13.56 6.56 -3.90
N LYS A 439 -13.51 7.49 -4.86
CA LYS A 439 -14.38 8.67 -4.95
C LYS A 439 -15.81 8.28 -5.28
N VAL A 440 -16.77 8.90 -4.60
CA VAL A 440 -18.20 8.68 -4.85
C VAL A 440 -18.67 9.63 -5.95
N HIS A 441 -18.95 9.08 -7.12
CA HIS A 441 -19.53 9.80 -8.26
C HIS A 441 -21.05 9.64 -8.32
N LYS A 442 -21.72 10.44 -9.16
CA LYS A 442 -23.16 10.34 -9.40
C LYS A 442 -23.42 10.03 -10.87
N VAL A 443 -24.37 9.14 -11.12
CA VAL A 443 -24.82 8.86 -12.50
C VAL A 443 -25.37 10.14 -13.13
N GLY A 444 -24.86 10.47 -14.33
CA GLY A 444 -25.17 11.71 -15.05
C GLY A 444 -24.20 12.86 -14.77
N GLU A 445 -23.26 12.71 -13.86
CA GLU A 445 -22.20 13.67 -13.61
C GLU A 445 -21.22 13.69 -14.79
N GLU A 446 -20.73 14.89 -15.15
CA GLU A 446 -19.61 15.07 -16.07
C GLU A 446 -18.32 15.11 -15.24
N THR A 447 -17.32 14.34 -15.65
CA THR A 447 -16.02 14.22 -14.95
C THR A 447 -14.88 14.29 -15.96
N GLY A 448 -13.76 14.87 -15.52
CA GLY A 448 -12.50 14.78 -16.23
C GLY A 448 -11.89 13.39 -16.06
N ILE A 449 -11.15 12.94 -17.06
CA ILE A 449 -10.49 11.65 -17.10
C ILE A 449 -9.03 11.88 -17.46
N TRP A 450 -8.14 11.27 -16.67
CA TRP A 450 -6.72 11.35 -16.88
C TRP A 450 -6.06 9.97 -16.72
N VAL A 451 -5.09 9.68 -17.58
CA VAL A 451 -4.33 8.42 -17.55
C VAL A 451 -2.85 8.74 -17.73
N LYS A 452 -2.01 8.34 -16.79
CA LYS A 452 -0.55 8.53 -16.91
C LYS A 452 -0.02 7.81 -18.15
N PRO A 453 0.78 8.45 -19.01
CA PRO A 453 1.30 7.84 -20.22
C PRO A 453 2.00 6.50 -20.01
N GLU A 454 2.78 6.36 -18.94
CA GLU A 454 3.47 5.11 -18.59
C GLU A 454 2.54 3.95 -18.16
N LYS A 455 1.23 4.23 -18.02
CA LYS A 455 0.18 3.24 -17.69
C LYS A 455 -0.68 2.85 -18.89
N VAL A 456 -0.39 3.40 -20.05
CA VAL A 456 -1.06 3.08 -21.31
C VAL A 456 -0.20 2.07 -22.07
N PHE A 457 -0.63 0.81 -22.10
CA PHE A 457 0.05 -0.26 -22.84
C PHE A 457 -0.46 -0.33 -24.26
N VAL A 458 0.45 -0.23 -25.23
CA VAL A 458 0.15 -0.20 -26.66
C VAL A 458 0.88 -1.36 -27.35
N LYS A 459 0.18 -2.13 -28.19
CA LYS A 459 0.77 -3.15 -29.06
C LYS A 459 0.18 -3.06 -30.47
N VAL A 460 0.97 -3.37 -31.49
CA VAL A 460 0.50 -3.44 -32.87
C VAL A 460 -0.56 -4.54 -32.99
N GLU A 461 -1.64 -4.27 -33.73
CA GLU A 461 -2.81 -5.17 -33.83
C GLU A 461 -2.42 -6.54 -34.40
N SER A 462 -1.48 -6.61 -35.37
CA SER A 462 -0.96 -7.86 -35.94
C SER A 462 -0.32 -8.80 -34.93
N ASP A 463 0.32 -8.26 -33.90
CA ASP A 463 1.04 -9.04 -32.88
C ASP A 463 0.10 -9.63 -31.82
N PHE A 464 -1.15 -9.16 -31.79
CA PHE A 464 -2.21 -9.70 -30.93
C PHE A 464 -2.91 -10.91 -31.52
N GLU A 465 -3.00 -11.03 -32.87
CA GLU A 465 -3.65 -12.16 -33.54
C GLU A 465 -2.83 -13.45 -33.33
N ASP A 466 -1.49 -13.36 -33.27
CA ASP A 466 -0.61 -14.52 -33.05
C ASP A 466 -0.70 -15.10 -31.63
N GLU A 467 -1.09 -14.34 -30.62
CA GLU A 467 -1.27 -14.82 -29.22
C GLU A 467 -2.63 -15.53 -28.99
N THR A 468 -3.59 -15.40 -29.92
CA THR A 468 -4.95 -15.96 -29.80
C THR A 468 -5.21 -17.22 -30.60
N GLU A 469 -4.31 -17.63 -31.49
CA GLU A 469 -4.45 -18.90 -32.21
C GLU A 469 -4.02 -20.09 -31.34
N GLU A 470 -5.01 -20.86 -30.86
CA GLU A 470 -4.79 -22.21 -30.33
C GLU A 470 -4.12 -23.08 -31.40
N PRO A 471 -3.16 -23.95 -31.02
CA PRO A 471 -2.57 -24.88 -32.00
C PRO A 471 -3.65 -25.80 -32.54
N THR A 472 -4.01 -25.57 -33.79
CA THR A 472 -4.91 -26.43 -34.56
C THR A 472 -4.40 -27.85 -34.52
N LYS A 473 -5.25 -28.76 -34.04
CA LYS A 473 -5.07 -30.21 -34.12
C LYS A 473 -4.69 -30.61 -35.54
N SER A 474 -3.43 -31.04 -35.74
CA SER A 474 -3.05 -31.71 -36.94
C SER A 474 -3.76 -33.07 -37.04
N SER A 475 -4.53 -33.18 -38.09
CA SER A 475 -5.20 -34.35 -38.67
C SER A 475 -4.52 -35.69 -38.34
N GLU A 476 -5.33 -36.58 -37.74
CA GLU A 476 -5.15 -38.01 -37.93
C GLU A 476 -5.43 -38.35 -39.39
N GLU A 477 -4.42 -38.74 -40.12
CA GLU A 477 -4.55 -39.55 -41.32
C GLU A 477 -4.30 -41.01 -41.01
N GLU A 478 -5.33 -41.77 -41.31
CA GLU A 478 -5.34 -43.22 -41.43
C GLU A 478 -4.13 -43.78 -42.11
N ASN A 479 -3.58 -44.88 -41.62
CA ASN A 479 -3.20 -45.96 -42.53
C ASN A 479 -3.32 -47.34 -41.88
N ASN A 480 -4.21 -48.13 -42.48
CA ASN A 480 -4.32 -49.56 -42.35
C ASN A 480 -3.02 -50.29 -42.77
N GLY A 481 -2.63 -51.32 -42.04
CA GLY A 481 -1.62 -52.29 -42.40
C GLY A 481 -1.43 -53.36 -41.32
#